data_1e111050f48c163967fa3b884c50e107
#
_entry.id   1e111050f48c163967fa3b884c50e107
#
_cell.length_a   1.000
_cell.length_b   1.000
_cell.length_c   1.000
_cell.angle_alpha   90.00
_cell.angle_beta   90.00
_cell.angle_gamma   90.00
#
_symmetry.space_group_name_H-M   'P 1'
#
loop_
_entity.id
_entity.type
_entity.pdbx_description
1 polymer ?
#
loop_
_entity_poly.entity_id
_entity_poly.type
_entity_poly.pdbx_seq_one_letter_code
_entity_poly.pdbx_strand_id
1 'polypeptide(L)'
;NPWMQLAFDPATFGYPTDFGGDPSTLTATENPSILGGAYATAEDYAVLLLMHLREGMCGDERVLSPESLDLMHEDRVARVYDGGQTDPDTGITWGYGMGWYTDRETGTGLITNLSIFGSGVGLNLDTGYGAVLLLEATWVDGQALFNDSLFLNSMQEAVLLARG
;
A
#
# COMPACT_ATOMS: atom_id res chain seq x y z
N ASN A 1 15.45 -13.83 5.77
CA ASN A 1 14.89 -12.73 4.97
C ASN A 1 13.38 -12.91 4.87
N PRO A 2 12.57 -12.04 5.48
CA PRO A 2 11.12 -12.17 5.48
C PRO A 2 10.47 -11.93 4.10
N TRP A 3 11.19 -11.33 3.15
CA TRP A 3 10.68 -11.03 1.83
C TRP A 3 11.03 -12.15 0.86
N MET A 4 10.03 -12.93 0.49
CA MET A 4 10.12 -13.90 -0.61
C MET A 4 9.53 -13.25 -1.85
N GLN A 5 10.18 -13.41 -2.99
CA GLN A 5 9.83 -12.70 -4.21
C GLN A 5 9.52 -13.69 -5.33
N LEU A 6 8.44 -13.44 -6.06
CA LEU A 6 8.17 -14.10 -7.33
C LEU A 6 9.08 -13.53 -8.42
N ALA A 7 9.62 -14.39 -9.25
CA ALA A 7 10.34 -13.98 -10.44
C ALA A 7 9.38 -13.31 -11.44
N PHE A 8 9.84 -12.27 -12.12
CA PHE A 8 9.13 -11.70 -13.25
C PHE A 8 9.19 -12.67 -14.43
N ASP A 9 8.04 -13.03 -14.98
CA ASP A 9 7.95 -13.83 -16.20
C ASP A 9 7.65 -12.91 -17.39
N PRO A 10 8.63 -12.68 -18.28
CA PRO A 10 8.44 -11.82 -19.44
C PRO A 10 7.47 -12.42 -20.47
N ALA A 11 7.23 -13.73 -20.47
CA ALA A 11 6.33 -14.38 -21.40
C ALA A 11 4.85 -14.13 -21.10
N THR A 12 4.53 -13.95 -19.82
CA THR A 12 3.16 -13.68 -19.36
C THR A 12 2.92 -12.21 -19.05
N PHE A 13 3.95 -11.36 -19.12
CA PHE A 13 3.93 -9.95 -18.75
C PHE A 13 3.39 -9.71 -17.33
N GLY A 14 3.64 -10.62 -16.45
CA GLY A 14 3.09 -10.48 -15.12
C GLY A 14 3.45 -11.61 -14.18
N TYR A 15 2.44 -12.05 -13.54
CA TYR A 15 2.54 -13.00 -12.47
C TYR A 15 2.53 -14.43 -13.02
N PRO A 16 3.27 -15.35 -12.41
CA PRO A 16 3.05 -16.77 -12.69
C PRO A 16 1.59 -17.10 -12.41
N THR A 17 1.02 -17.98 -13.22
CA THR A 17 -0.39 -18.38 -13.13
C THR A 17 -0.75 -19.15 -11.87
N ASP A 18 0.25 -19.54 -11.06
CA ASP A 18 0.08 -20.23 -9.77
C ASP A 18 0.41 -19.31 -8.60
N PHE A 19 -0.57 -18.51 -8.18
CA PHE A 19 -0.48 -17.73 -6.94
C PHE A 19 -0.70 -18.55 -5.67
N GLY A 20 -1.11 -19.78 -5.77
CA GLY A 20 -1.45 -20.65 -4.63
C GLY A 20 -0.30 -21.48 -4.06
N GLY A 21 0.94 -21.22 -4.46
CA GLY A 21 2.10 -21.99 -3.97
C GLY A 21 2.54 -21.60 -2.56
N ASP A 22 3.15 -22.53 -1.86
CA ASP A 22 3.82 -22.26 -0.59
C ASP A 22 5.03 -21.34 -0.83
N PRO A 23 5.05 -20.11 -0.27
CA PRO A 23 6.16 -19.17 -0.44
C PRO A 23 7.52 -19.75 -0.05
N SER A 24 7.55 -20.72 0.88
CA SER A 24 8.80 -21.36 1.32
C SER A 24 9.47 -22.19 0.23
N THR A 25 8.73 -22.55 -0.80
CA THR A 25 9.23 -23.32 -1.95
C THR A 25 9.76 -22.47 -3.09
N LEU A 26 9.63 -21.14 -3.00
CA LEU A 26 10.09 -20.24 -4.04
C LEU A 26 11.61 -20.25 -4.14
N THR A 27 12.09 -20.34 -5.37
CA THR A 27 13.52 -20.23 -5.65
C THR A 27 13.97 -18.79 -5.55
N ALA A 28 15.14 -18.56 -5.00
CA ALA A 28 15.76 -17.23 -5.01
C ALA A 28 15.92 -16.75 -6.46
N THR A 29 15.60 -15.50 -6.72
CA THR A 29 15.70 -14.88 -8.05
C THR A 29 16.47 -13.58 -7.99
N GLU A 30 17.26 -13.32 -9.04
CA GLU A 30 17.90 -12.02 -9.27
C GLU A 30 17.00 -11.07 -10.10
N ASN A 31 15.85 -11.57 -10.57
CA ASN A 31 14.88 -10.82 -11.36
C ASN A 31 13.49 -10.86 -10.71
N PRO A 32 13.30 -10.19 -9.56
CA PRO A 32 12.01 -10.17 -8.88
C PRO A 32 10.95 -9.39 -9.67
N SER A 33 9.69 -9.81 -9.57
CA SER A 33 8.58 -9.00 -10.05
C SER A 33 8.37 -7.79 -9.13
N ILE A 34 8.63 -6.59 -9.65
CA ILE A 34 8.44 -5.34 -8.88
C ILE A 34 6.96 -4.97 -8.71
N LEU A 35 6.07 -5.48 -9.53
CA LEU A 35 4.63 -5.17 -9.46
C LEU A 35 3.90 -5.81 -8.28
N GLY A 36 4.47 -6.86 -7.67
CA GLY A 36 3.77 -7.57 -6.60
C GLY A 36 4.38 -8.93 -6.30
N GLY A 37 5.65 -9.13 -6.62
CA GLY A 37 6.34 -10.40 -6.38
C GLY A 37 6.81 -10.59 -4.93
N ALA A 38 6.48 -9.70 -4.01
CA ALA A 38 6.89 -9.82 -2.61
C ALA A 38 5.81 -10.53 -1.78
N TYR A 39 6.22 -11.51 -0.98
CA TYR A 39 5.40 -12.10 0.07
C TYR A 39 5.80 -11.50 1.40
N ALA A 40 4.84 -11.05 2.16
CA ALA A 40 5.05 -10.47 3.47
C ALA A 40 3.91 -10.83 4.41
N THR A 41 4.17 -10.87 5.69
CA THR A 41 3.13 -10.92 6.72
C THR A 41 2.55 -9.53 6.97
N ALA A 42 1.39 -9.45 7.64
CA ALA A 42 0.84 -8.16 8.06
C ALA A 42 1.79 -7.41 9.01
N GLU A 43 2.51 -8.13 9.86
CA GLU A 43 3.50 -7.57 10.79
C GLU A 43 4.69 -6.96 10.05
N ASP A 44 5.25 -7.67 9.05
CA ASP A 44 6.34 -7.13 8.23
C ASP A 44 5.90 -5.87 7.48
N TYR A 45 4.68 -5.87 6.95
CA TYR A 45 4.13 -4.71 6.26
C TYR A 45 3.88 -3.54 7.21
N ALA A 46 3.42 -3.82 8.44
CA ALA A 46 3.26 -2.78 9.46
C ALA A 46 4.59 -2.10 9.82
N VAL A 47 5.71 -2.82 9.81
CA VAL A 47 7.05 -2.22 10.00
C VAL A 47 7.36 -1.23 8.88
N LEU A 48 7.02 -1.57 7.63
CA LEU A 48 7.17 -0.65 6.49
C LEU A 48 6.32 0.61 6.67
N LEU A 49 5.05 0.46 7.07
CA LEU A 49 4.17 1.61 7.33
C LEU A 49 4.70 2.49 8.48
N LEU A 50 5.19 1.86 9.55
CA LEU A 50 5.80 2.58 10.67
C LEU A 50 7.04 3.37 10.24
N MET A 51 7.83 2.87 9.31
CA MET A 51 8.97 3.60 8.76
C MET A 51 8.51 4.89 8.07
N HIS A 52 7.43 4.85 7.30
CA HIS A 52 6.83 6.05 6.71
C HIS A 52 6.35 7.05 7.79
N LEU A 53 5.64 6.57 8.82
CA LEU A 53 5.13 7.40 9.93
C LEU A 53 6.23 7.98 10.83
N ARG A 54 7.41 7.39 10.80
CA ARG A 54 8.60 7.82 11.55
C ARG A 54 9.59 8.58 10.67
N GLU A 55 9.11 9.21 9.63
CA GLU A 55 9.94 10.04 8.75
C GLU A 55 11.17 9.29 8.18
N GLY A 56 10.98 8.02 7.85
CA GLY A 56 12.02 7.17 7.25
C GLY A 56 12.90 6.40 8.24
N MET A 57 12.52 6.36 9.51
CA MET A 57 13.25 5.60 10.54
C MET A 57 12.69 4.18 10.69
N CYS A 58 13.57 3.18 10.64
CA CYS A 58 13.30 1.80 10.99
C CYS A 58 14.14 1.43 12.21
N GLY A 59 13.50 1.37 13.38
CA GLY A 59 14.25 1.34 14.63
C GLY A 59 15.07 2.62 14.81
N ASP A 60 16.37 2.45 15.01
CA ASP A 60 17.34 3.56 15.18
C ASP A 60 18.05 3.93 13.86
N GLU A 61 17.76 3.23 12.76
CA GLU A 61 18.40 3.46 11.48
C GLU A 61 17.50 4.26 10.54
N ARG A 62 18.08 5.21 9.82
CA ARG A 62 17.40 5.94 8.76
C ARG A 62 17.50 5.18 7.44
N VAL A 63 16.36 4.70 6.94
CA VAL A 63 16.23 3.99 5.66
C VAL A 63 15.99 4.96 4.51
N LEU A 64 15.14 5.96 4.73
CA LEU A 64 14.82 7.02 3.78
C LEU A 64 14.92 8.39 4.44
N SER A 65 15.29 9.40 3.68
CA SER A 65 15.21 10.78 4.18
C SER A 65 13.75 11.28 4.17
N PRO A 66 13.38 12.25 5.03
CA PRO A 66 12.07 12.88 4.99
C PRO A 66 11.73 13.43 3.60
N GLU A 67 12.70 14.07 2.95
CA GLU A 67 12.51 14.63 1.60
C GLU A 67 12.21 13.54 0.55
N SER A 68 12.79 12.34 0.72
CA SER A 68 12.48 11.20 -0.15
C SER A 68 11.05 10.70 0.06
N LEU A 69 10.58 10.70 1.30
CA LEU A 69 9.20 10.34 1.62
C LEU A 69 8.21 11.37 1.07
N ASP A 70 8.50 12.66 1.22
CA ASP A 70 7.68 13.73 0.65
C ASP A 70 7.54 13.55 -0.86
N LEU A 71 8.65 13.24 -1.55
CA LEU A 71 8.63 12.94 -2.98
C LEU A 71 7.83 11.67 -3.33
N MET A 72 7.81 10.68 -2.46
CA MET A 72 7.02 9.45 -2.67
C MET A 72 5.52 9.70 -2.49
N HIS A 73 5.15 10.54 -1.53
CA HIS A 73 3.76 10.84 -1.22
C HIS A 73 3.16 11.95 -2.08
N GLU A 74 4.00 12.76 -2.76
CA GLU A 74 3.54 13.83 -3.65
C GLU A 74 2.64 13.29 -4.75
N ASP A 75 1.46 13.89 -4.91
CA ASP A 75 0.57 13.58 -6.03
C ASP A 75 1.15 14.09 -7.36
N ARG A 76 1.64 13.17 -8.17
CA ARG A 76 2.25 13.46 -9.46
C ARG A 76 1.27 13.47 -10.62
N VAL A 77 0.12 12.82 -10.46
CA VAL A 77 -0.91 12.74 -11.50
C VAL A 77 -1.50 14.11 -11.77
N ALA A 78 -1.73 14.92 -10.72
CA ALA A 78 -2.21 16.29 -10.86
C ALA A 78 -1.32 17.14 -11.77
N ARG A 79 -0.01 16.95 -11.67
CA ARG A 79 0.97 17.72 -12.43
C ARG A 79 1.10 17.27 -13.88
N VAL A 80 0.92 15.95 -14.14
CA VAL A 80 1.17 15.35 -15.46
C VAL A 80 -0.09 15.29 -16.31
N TYR A 81 -1.26 15.10 -15.71
CA TYR A 81 -2.51 14.79 -16.41
C TYR A 81 -3.62 15.83 -16.18
N ASP A 82 -3.30 17.01 -15.68
CA ASP A 82 -4.24 18.14 -15.46
C ASP A 82 -5.56 17.70 -14.81
N GLY A 83 -5.46 16.96 -13.75
CA GLY A 83 -6.60 16.43 -13.02
C GLY A 83 -6.30 15.04 -12.47
N GLY A 84 -7.22 14.47 -11.73
CA GLY A 84 -7.10 13.12 -11.21
C GLY A 84 -7.56 12.10 -12.23
N GLN A 85 -7.22 10.87 -11.97
CA GLN A 85 -7.82 9.74 -12.65
C GLN A 85 -8.99 9.26 -11.81
N THR A 86 -10.18 9.28 -12.39
CA THR A 86 -11.38 8.74 -11.74
C THR A 86 -11.48 7.25 -12.05
N ASP A 87 -11.56 6.46 -11.00
CA ASP A 87 -11.80 5.03 -11.10
C ASP A 87 -13.23 4.80 -11.65
N PRO A 88 -13.39 4.09 -12.76
CA PRO A 88 -14.71 3.93 -13.40
C PRO A 88 -15.68 3.06 -12.58
N ASP A 89 -15.18 2.20 -11.70
CA ASP A 89 -16.00 1.29 -10.92
C ASP A 89 -16.49 1.92 -9.61
N THR A 90 -15.67 2.76 -9.01
CA THR A 90 -15.98 3.40 -7.72
C THR A 90 -16.35 4.87 -7.82
N GLY A 91 -16.04 5.53 -8.94
CA GLY A 91 -16.22 6.96 -9.13
C GLY A 91 -15.27 7.84 -8.33
N ILE A 92 -14.32 7.26 -7.60
CA ILE A 92 -13.36 8.00 -6.76
C ILE A 92 -12.23 8.54 -7.61
N THR A 93 -11.88 9.81 -7.40
CA THR A 93 -10.75 10.45 -8.05
C THR A 93 -9.50 10.38 -7.18
N TRP A 94 -8.53 9.61 -7.63
CA TRP A 94 -7.27 9.42 -6.94
C TRP A 94 -6.14 10.22 -7.57
N GLY A 95 -5.27 10.76 -6.74
CA GLY A 95 -3.91 11.10 -7.13
C GLY A 95 -2.98 9.90 -7.01
N TYR A 96 -1.77 10.03 -7.50
CA TYR A 96 -0.77 8.97 -7.39
C TYR A 96 0.64 9.55 -7.25
N GLY A 97 1.34 9.05 -6.23
CA GLY A 97 2.75 9.34 -6.00
C GLY A 97 3.66 8.21 -6.50
N MET A 98 4.67 7.87 -5.74
CA MET A 98 5.52 6.71 -6.00
C MET A 98 5.04 5.52 -5.16
N GLY A 99 4.13 4.71 -5.73
CA GLY A 99 3.56 3.54 -5.06
C GLY A 99 2.39 3.84 -4.12
N TRP A 100 1.89 5.08 -4.08
CA TRP A 100 0.80 5.48 -3.20
C TRP A 100 -0.29 6.20 -3.97
N TYR A 101 -1.53 5.76 -3.80
CA TYR A 101 -2.71 6.53 -4.17
C TYR A 101 -2.97 7.59 -3.12
N THR A 102 -3.31 8.79 -3.54
CA THR A 102 -3.63 9.92 -2.64
C THR A 102 -5.09 10.28 -2.77
N ASP A 103 -5.76 10.45 -1.63
CA ASP A 103 -7.14 10.90 -1.60
C ASP A 103 -7.21 12.40 -1.90
N ARG A 104 -7.92 12.76 -2.96
CA ARG A 104 -8.13 14.15 -3.38
C ARG A 104 -9.46 14.73 -2.94
N GLU A 105 -10.42 13.87 -2.61
CA GLU A 105 -11.80 14.29 -2.42
C GLU A 105 -12.09 14.65 -0.97
N THR A 106 -11.57 13.87 -0.03
CA THR A 106 -11.92 14.04 1.38
C THR A 106 -10.93 14.91 2.15
N GLY A 107 -9.72 15.13 1.63
CA GLY A 107 -8.68 15.91 2.29
C GLY A 107 -8.23 15.31 3.62
N THR A 108 -8.37 14.00 3.79
CA THR A 108 -8.09 13.30 5.06
C THR A 108 -6.61 13.02 5.29
N GLY A 109 -5.73 13.35 4.34
CA GLY A 109 -4.32 12.97 4.40
C GLY A 109 -4.08 11.46 4.26
N LEU A 110 -5.10 10.70 3.83
CA LEU A 110 -4.99 9.26 3.62
C LEU A 110 -4.26 8.96 2.31
N ILE A 111 -3.24 8.13 2.40
CA ILE A 111 -2.60 7.52 1.24
C ILE A 111 -2.76 6.01 1.32
N THR A 112 -2.98 5.36 0.20
CA THR A 112 -3.28 3.92 0.14
C THR A 112 -2.51 3.22 -0.96
N ASN A 113 -2.43 1.90 -0.86
CA ASN A 113 -2.08 1.03 -1.97
C ASN A 113 -2.93 -0.24 -1.87
N LEU A 114 -3.69 -0.52 -2.91
CA LEU A 114 -4.65 -1.61 -2.96
C LEU A 114 -4.17 -2.68 -3.94
N SER A 115 -4.29 -3.94 -3.54
CA SER A 115 -3.96 -5.08 -4.37
C SER A 115 -5.14 -5.49 -5.26
N ILE A 116 -4.86 -5.99 -6.45
CA ILE A 116 -5.86 -6.59 -7.34
C ILE A 116 -6.54 -7.83 -6.72
N PHE A 117 -6.00 -8.38 -5.63
CA PHE A 117 -6.56 -9.48 -4.86
C PHE A 117 -7.28 -9.03 -3.59
N GLY A 118 -7.61 -7.76 -3.49
CA GLY A 118 -8.44 -7.20 -2.43
C GLY A 118 -7.70 -6.77 -1.17
N SER A 119 -6.47 -7.20 -0.94
CA SER A 119 -5.66 -6.70 0.18
C SER A 119 -5.36 -5.22 0.01
N GLY A 120 -5.19 -4.51 1.10
CA GLY A 120 -4.90 -3.09 1.07
C GLY A 120 -4.07 -2.62 2.25
N VAL A 121 -3.38 -1.52 2.05
CA VAL A 121 -2.66 -0.80 3.08
C VAL A 121 -3.00 0.68 3.01
N GLY A 122 -3.00 1.35 4.14
CA GLY A 122 -3.22 2.78 4.20
C GLY A 122 -2.44 3.44 5.31
N LEU A 123 -2.09 4.69 5.06
CA LEU A 123 -1.45 5.59 6.00
C LEU A 123 -2.25 6.88 6.06
N ASN A 124 -2.54 7.35 7.26
CA ASN A 124 -2.98 8.71 7.46
C ASN A 124 -1.82 9.49 8.10
N LEU A 125 -1.19 10.33 7.30
CA LEU A 125 0.00 11.08 7.69
C LEU A 125 -0.35 12.19 8.69
N ASP A 126 -1.55 12.77 8.61
CA ASP A 126 -1.99 13.86 9.47
C ASP A 126 -2.27 13.38 10.89
N THR A 127 -2.93 12.23 11.02
CA THR A 127 -3.27 11.63 12.31
C THR A 127 -2.25 10.61 12.80
N GLY A 128 -1.30 10.22 11.94
CA GLY A 128 -0.17 9.37 12.29
C GLY A 128 -0.55 7.92 12.59
N TYR A 129 -1.45 7.32 11.82
CA TYR A 129 -1.74 5.89 11.92
C TYR A 129 -1.63 5.19 10.56
N GLY A 130 -1.45 3.88 10.61
CA GLY A 130 -1.47 3.01 9.43
C GLY A 130 -2.33 1.77 9.66
N ALA A 131 -2.85 1.23 8.57
CA ALA A 131 -3.64 0.02 8.59
C ALA A 131 -3.20 -0.95 7.49
N VAL A 132 -3.23 -2.23 7.80
CA VAL A 132 -2.98 -3.34 6.87
C VAL A 132 -4.20 -4.23 6.88
N LEU A 133 -4.78 -4.47 5.71
CA LEU A 133 -5.87 -5.44 5.51
C LEU A 133 -5.37 -6.52 4.56
N LEU A 134 -5.24 -7.75 5.04
CA LEU A 134 -4.90 -8.90 4.22
C LEU A 134 -6.14 -9.75 4.02
N LEU A 135 -6.55 -9.88 2.77
CA LEU A 135 -7.65 -10.75 2.38
C LEU A 135 -7.45 -11.23 0.95
N GLU A 136 -8.15 -12.29 0.59
CA GLU A 136 -8.25 -12.79 -0.77
C GLU A 136 -9.67 -12.52 -1.26
N ALA A 137 -9.80 -11.55 -2.15
CA ALA A 137 -11.07 -11.10 -2.72
C ALA A 137 -10.86 -10.53 -4.12
N THR A 138 -11.95 -10.11 -4.77
CA THR A 138 -11.82 -9.30 -5.97
C THR A 138 -11.32 -7.90 -5.62
N TRP A 139 -10.77 -7.20 -6.60
CA TRP A 139 -10.38 -5.79 -6.46
C TRP A 139 -11.53 -4.93 -5.90
N VAL A 140 -12.71 -5.06 -6.47
CA VAL A 140 -13.90 -4.24 -6.10
C VAL A 140 -14.32 -4.51 -4.66
N ASP A 141 -14.41 -5.78 -4.26
CA ASP A 141 -14.82 -6.14 -2.91
C ASP A 141 -13.79 -5.71 -1.87
N GLY A 142 -12.49 -5.90 -2.17
CA GLY A 142 -11.42 -5.49 -1.28
C GLY A 142 -11.34 -3.98 -1.12
N GLN A 143 -11.49 -3.24 -2.21
CA GLN A 143 -11.51 -1.78 -2.18
C GLN A 143 -12.72 -1.25 -1.43
N ALA A 144 -13.90 -1.81 -1.65
CA ALA A 144 -15.10 -1.45 -0.92
C ALA A 144 -14.92 -1.65 0.59
N LEU A 145 -14.37 -2.80 1.00
CA LEU A 145 -14.14 -3.10 2.40
C LEU A 145 -13.06 -2.19 3.02
N PHE A 146 -11.97 -1.92 2.31
CA PHE A 146 -10.89 -1.05 2.80
C PHE A 146 -11.34 0.41 2.92
N ASN A 147 -12.12 0.89 1.95
CA ASN A 147 -12.68 2.25 1.95
C ASN A 147 -13.95 2.37 2.80
N ASP A 148 -14.45 1.26 3.37
CA ASP A 148 -15.58 1.33 4.29
C ASP A 148 -15.22 2.25 5.45
N SER A 149 -16.04 3.28 5.60
CA SER A 149 -15.87 4.25 6.67
C SER A 149 -15.86 3.61 8.06
N LEU A 150 -16.53 2.46 8.23
CA LEU A 150 -16.50 1.71 9.48
C LEU A 150 -15.12 1.13 9.76
N PHE A 151 -14.45 0.53 8.76
CA PHE A 151 -13.11 -0.02 8.95
C PHE A 151 -12.09 1.07 9.29
N LEU A 152 -11.98 2.10 8.46
CA LEU A 152 -11.01 3.18 8.66
C LEU A 152 -11.31 4.00 9.92
N ASN A 153 -12.58 4.31 10.18
CA ASN A 153 -12.98 5.04 11.39
C ASN A 153 -12.74 4.22 12.65
N SER A 154 -13.07 2.92 12.65
CA SER A 154 -12.80 2.05 13.80
C SER A 154 -11.31 1.93 14.10
N MET A 155 -10.47 1.84 13.07
CA MET A 155 -9.01 1.83 13.23
C MET A 155 -8.51 3.17 13.78
N GLN A 156 -9.02 4.29 13.29
CA GLN A 156 -8.67 5.61 13.79
C GLN A 156 -9.08 5.79 15.26
N GLU A 157 -10.29 5.42 15.59
CA GLU A 157 -10.79 5.48 16.98
C GLU A 157 -9.95 4.62 17.92
N ALA A 158 -9.60 3.39 17.51
CA ALA A 158 -8.75 2.51 18.30
C ALA A 158 -7.38 3.13 18.58
N VAL A 159 -6.76 3.75 17.57
CA VAL A 159 -5.47 4.44 17.72
C VAL A 159 -5.59 5.66 18.65
N LEU A 160 -6.64 6.46 18.52
CA LEU A 160 -6.86 7.63 19.37
C LEU A 160 -7.08 7.22 20.83
N LEU A 161 -7.87 6.17 21.08
CA LEU A 161 -8.08 5.61 22.42
C LEU A 161 -6.79 5.04 23.04
N ALA A 162 -5.93 4.44 22.23
CA ALA A 162 -4.65 3.91 22.71
C ALA A 162 -3.63 5.01 23.06
N ARG A 163 -3.80 6.21 22.56
CA ARG A 163 -2.90 7.36 22.80
C ARG A 163 -3.36 8.27 23.97
N GLY A 164 -4.63 8.18 24.37
CA GLY A 164 -5.22 8.98 25.44
C GLY A 164 -4.95 8.41 26.79
#